data_64315d7a12f580b13e79c0c4db4f4de9
#
_entry.id   64315d7a12f580b13e79c0c4db4f4de9
#
_cell.length_a   1.000
_cell.length_b   1.000
_cell.length_c   1.000
_cell.angle_alpha   90.00
_cell.angle_beta   90.00
_cell.angle_gamma   90.00
#
_symmetry.space_group_name_H-M   'P 1'
#
loop_
_entity.id
_entity.type
_entity.pdbx_description
1 polymer ?
#
loop_
_entity_poly.entity_id
_entity_poly.type
_entity_poly.pdbx_seq_one_letter_code
_entity_poly.pdbx_strand_id
1 'polypeptide(L)'
;MGTRTTSLPGGTWTMGDLAVTRFGYGAMQLAGPGVMGPPADHDGALAVLREAADLGITHIDTADAYGPAVTNQLIREALHPYPESLHIVTKVGANRDQQGGWPPARDPESLRRSVHDNLDNLGLDVLDLVNLRLGNAEGPQPGSVAEALETLVELQQQGLIRHLGVSNATPEQVAEAQTIASIVCVQNLYNLAHRQDDELIDTLADQGIAYVPFFPLGGFSPLQSEGLSTVAARLEATPMSVALAWLLQRSPNILLIPGTSSTTHLRENIAGAGLSLSDDDLAELDKIGR
;
A
#
# COMPACT_ATOMS: atom_id res chain seq x y z
N MET A 1 6.22 12.45 32.25
CA MET A 1 5.11 12.88 31.40
C MET A 1 4.75 11.68 30.52
N GLY A 2 3.61 11.04 30.79
CA GLY A 2 3.18 9.88 30.01
C GLY A 2 2.72 10.37 28.63
N THR A 3 3.42 9.97 27.59
CA THR A 3 2.97 10.10 26.20
C THR A 3 1.66 9.33 26.06
N ARG A 4 0.55 10.03 25.91
CA ARG A 4 -0.68 9.40 25.43
C ARG A 4 -0.38 8.90 24.02
N THR A 5 -0.16 7.61 23.87
CA THR A 5 -0.18 6.94 22.56
C THR A 5 -1.63 7.04 22.09
N THR A 6 -1.96 8.06 21.32
CA THR A 6 -3.24 8.09 20.59
C THR A 6 -3.18 6.97 19.58
N SER A 7 -4.09 5.99 19.69
CA SER A 7 -4.19 4.91 18.71
C SER A 7 -4.45 5.52 17.32
N LEU A 8 -3.72 5.03 16.31
CA LEU A 8 -3.94 5.45 14.92
C LEU A 8 -5.37 5.12 14.45
N PRO A 9 -5.93 5.88 13.51
CA PRO A 9 -7.25 5.62 12.95
C PRO A 9 -7.38 4.19 12.42
N GLY A 10 -8.55 3.59 12.62
CA GLY A 10 -8.87 2.24 12.15
C GLY A 10 -8.31 1.11 13.03
N GLY A 11 -7.43 1.40 13.99
CA GLY A 11 -6.82 0.36 14.85
C GLY A 11 -5.81 -0.51 14.10
N THR A 12 -5.85 -1.83 14.35
CA THR A 12 -4.88 -2.79 13.82
C THR A 12 -5.55 -3.91 13.01
N TRP A 13 -4.77 -4.55 12.16
CA TRP A 13 -5.12 -5.76 11.40
C TRP A 13 -3.96 -6.75 11.46
N THR A 14 -4.21 -8.02 11.17
CA THR A 14 -3.16 -9.04 11.11
C THR A 14 -3.01 -9.53 9.67
N MET A 15 -1.84 -9.34 9.07
CA MET A 15 -1.47 -9.89 7.77
C MET A 15 -0.60 -11.14 7.99
N GLY A 16 -1.19 -12.34 7.83
CA GLY A 16 -0.51 -13.56 8.27
C GLY A 16 -0.33 -13.57 9.79
N ASP A 17 0.89 -13.38 10.26
CA ASP A 17 1.22 -13.21 11.70
C ASP A 17 1.77 -11.79 12.01
N LEU A 18 1.74 -10.87 11.05
CA LEU A 18 2.20 -9.49 11.20
C LEU A 18 1.06 -8.60 11.73
N ALA A 19 1.20 -8.10 12.94
CA ALA A 19 0.26 -7.13 13.50
C ALA A 19 0.59 -5.72 13.02
N VAL A 20 -0.25 -5.13 12.18
CA VAL A 20 -0.02 -3.83 11.56
C VAL A 20 -1.12 -2.82 11.90
N THR A 21 -0.76 -1.54 11.91
CA THR A 21 -1.75 -0.47 11.96
C THR A 21 -2.51 -0.40 10.63
N ARG A 22 -3.83 -0.19 10.67
CA ARG A 22 -4.65 -0.04 9.46
C ARG A 22 -4.38 1.26 8.72
N PHE A 23 -3.79 2.23 9.38
CA PHE A 23 -3.20 3.40 8.76
C PHE A 23 -1.69 3.16 8.60
N GLY A 24 -1.26 2.89 7.37
CA GLY A 24 0.12 2.71 6.96
C GLY A 24 0.67 3.93 6.22
N TYR A 25 1.85 3.78 5.65
CA TYR A 25 2.54 4.81 4.87
C TYR A 25 3.00 4.27 3.51
N GLY A 26 2.65 4.96 2.42
CA GLY A 26 3.09 4.66 1.06
C GLY A 26 4.33 5.46 0.66
N ALA A 27 5.42 4.78 0.32
CA ALA A 27 6.71 5.41 0.05
C ALA A 27 6.89 5.94 -1.38
N MET A 28 5.96 5.68 -2.31
CA MET A 28 6.11 6.04 -3.74
C MET A 28 6.39 7.53 -3.96
N GLN A 29 5.81 8.41 -3.14
CA GLN A 29 5.99 9.87 -3.23
C GLN A 29 7.37 10.36 -2.75
N LEU A 30 8.21 9.47 -2.22
CA LEU A 30 9.58 9.79 -1.83
C LEU A 30 10.57 9.74 -3.00
N ALA A 31 10.20 9.12 -4.13
CA ALA A 31 10.99 9.22 -5.34
C ALA A 31 10.81 10.60 -6.02
N GLY A 32 11.72 10.93 -6.89
CA GLY A 32 11.67 12.16 -7.69
C GLY A 32 10.47 12.20 -8.65
N PRO A 33 10.33 13.27 -9.43
CA PRO A 33 9.21 13.46 -10.36
C PRO A 33 9.00 12.25 -11.28
N GLY A 34 7.74 11.86 -11.46
CA GLY A 34 7.39 10.68 -12.25
C GLY A 34 7.82 9.36 -11.63
N VAL A 35 8.09 9.31 -10.33
CA VAL A 35 8.62 8.15 -9.60
C VAL A 35 10.00 7.73 -10.14
N MET A 36 10.85 8.70 -10.50
CA MET A 36 12.19 8.49 -11.05
C MET A 36 13.23 9.32 -10.31
N GLY A 37 14.36 8.67 -9.98
CA GLY A 37 15.49 9.31 -9.31
C GLY A 37 15.22 9.74 -7.87
N PRO A 38 16.17 10.43 -7.24
CA PRO A 38 16.07 10.88 -5.87
C PRO A 38 15.07 12.04 -5.70
N PRO A 39 14.52 12.23 -4.48
CA PRO A 39 13.71 13.40 -4.17
C PRO A 39 14.52 14.69 -4.27
N ALA A 40 13.83 15.79 -4.52
CA ALA A 40 14.47 17.12 -4.50
C ALA A 40 14.88 17.54 -3.07
N ASP A 41 14.16 17.08 -2.05
CA ASP A 41 14.43 17.28 -0.62
C ASP A 41 14.69 15.93 0.06
N HIS A 42 15.95 15.54 0.10
CA HIS A 42 16.38 14.29 0.72
C HIS A 42 16.13 14.29 2.23
N ASP A 43 16.48 15.38 2.92
CA ASP A 43 16.31 15.48 4.38
C ASP A 43 14.83 15.46 4.77
N GLY A 44 13.96 16.10 3.98
CA GLY A 44 12.52 16.05 4.14
C GLY A 44 11.97 14.63 3.96
N ALA A 45 12.49 13.87 2.99
CA ALA A 45 12.11 12.48 2.78
C ALA A 45 12.49 11.59 3.97
N LEU A 46 13.67 11.78 4.56
CA LEU A 46 14.06 11.08 5.78
C LEU A 46 13.23 11.50 7.00
N ALA A 47 12.91 12.80 7.10
CA ALA A 47 12.13 13.33 8.21
C ALA A 47 10.70 12.76 8.23
N VAL A 48 10.02 12.64 7.08
CA VAL A 48 8.66 12.09 7.01
C VAL A 48 8.63 10.60 7.34
N LEU A 49 9.66 9.83 6.96
CA LEU A 49 9.77 8.40 7.32
C LEU A 49 9.96 8.21 8.82
N ARG A 50 10.87 8.99 9.44
CA ARG A 50 11.08 8.95 10.89
C ARG A 50 9.83 9.34 11.65
N GLU A 51 9.16 10.40 11.22
CA GLU A 51 7.92 10.83 11.84
C GLU A 51 6.80 9.80 11.70
N ALA A 52 6.69 9.11 10.57
CA ALA A 52 5.72 8.03 10.39
C ALA A 52 5.92 6.92 11.44
N ALA A 53 7.16 6.50 11.67
CA ALA A 53 7.50 5.53 12.70
C ALA A 53 7.25 6.08 14.12
N ASP A 54 7.62 7.33 14.42
CA ASP A 54 7.42 7.98 15.71
C ASP A 54 5.93 8.15 16.06
N LEU A 55 5.07 8.34 15.06
CA LEU A 55 3.62 8.39 15.21
C LEU A 55 2.98 7.01 15.41
N GLY A 56 3.76 5.93 15.33
CA GLY A 56 3.32 4.56 15.58
C GLY A 56 2.79 3.84 14.35
N ILE A 57 3.07 4.31 13.14
CA ILE A 57 2.81 3.56 11.90
C ILE A 57 3.72 2.34 11.88
N THR A 58 3.13 1.16 11.73
CA THR A 58 3.84 -0.13 11.70
C THR A 58 3.80 -0.83 10.35
N HIS A 59 3.27 -0.15 9.32
CA HIS A 59 3.13 -0.67 7.97
C HIS A 59 3.65 0.36 6.96
N ILE A 60 4.77 0.05 6.30
CA ILE A 60 5.32 0.86 5.19
C ILE A 60 5.22 0.05 3.90
N ASP A 61 4.55 0.61 2.89
CA ASP A 61 4.45 0.05 1.54
C ASP A 61 5.46 0.72 0.61
N THR A 62 6.29 -0.08 -0.04
CA THR A 62 7.31 0.36 -0.99
C THR A 62 7.38 -0.52 -2.23
N ALA A 63 8.33 -0.29 -3.10
CA ALA A 63 8.79 -1.17 -4.17
C ALA A 63 10.20 -0.76 -4.60
N ASP A 64 11.06 -1.72 -4.92
CA ASP A 64 12.40 -1.41 -5.44
C ASP A 64 12.36 -0.69 -6.79
N ALA A 65 11.27 -0.84 -7.54
CA ALA A 65 11.01 -0.10 -8.77
C ALA A 65 10.76 1.41 -8.56
N TYR A 66 10.60 1.89 -7.32
CA TYR A 66 10.39 3.31 -7.04
C TYR A 66 11.73 4.06 -7.01
N GLY A 67 11.98 4.82 -8.08
CA GLY A 67 13.13 5.66 -8.23
C GLY A 67 14.38 5.16 -8.98
N PRO A 68 14.59 3.95 -9.56
CA PRO A 68 14.64 2.62 -8.93
C PRO A 68 15.58 2.57 -7.70
N ALA A 69 15.29 1.70 -6.78
CA ALA A 69 15.97 1.51 -5.49
C ALA A 69 15.90 2.70 -4.51
N VAL A 70 15.59 3.91 -5.00
CA VAL A 70 15.67 5.15 -4.20
C VAL A 70 14.83 5.08 -2.94
N THR A 71 13.56 4.65 -3.02
CA THR A 71 12.69 4.63 -1.84
C THR A 71 13.12 3.59 -0.83
N ASN A 72 13.59 2.42 -1.27
CA ASN A 72 14.12 1.37 -0.38
C ASN A 72 15.38 1.85 0.35
N GLN A 73 16.29 2.53 -0.36
CA GLN A 73 17.49 3.11 0.25
C GLN A 73 17.17 4.24 1.25
N LEU A 74 16.18 5.10 0.95
CA LEU A 74 15.70 6.12 1.89
C LEU A 74 15.09 5.52 3.14
N ILE A 75 14.28 4.45 3.00
CA ILE A 75 13.69 3.72 4.13
C ILE A 75 14.80 3.13 5.00
N ARG A 76 15.81 2.49 4.39
CA ARG A 76 16.98 1.97 5.11
C ARG A 76 17.75 3.08 5.82
N GLU A 77 18.06 4.17 5.16
CA GLU A 77 18.80 5.30 5.75
C GLU A 77 18.06 5.96 6.92
N ALA A 78 16.74 6.07 6.77
CA ALA A 78 15.92 6.73 7.80
C ALA A 78 15.70 5.85 9.03
N LEU A 79 15.49 4.53 8.87
CA LEU A 79 14.85 3.67 9.87
C LEU A 79 15.68 2.45 10.27
N HIS A 80 16.78 2.11 9.57
CA HIS A 80 17.61 0.98 9.97
C HIS A 80 18.54 1.36 11.16
N PRO A 81 18.66 0.50 12.20
CA PRO A 81 17.96 -0.78 12.39
C PRO A 81 16.46 -0.62 12.64
N TYR A 82 15.66 -1.43 11.96
CA TYR A 82 14.20 -1.32 12.02
C TYR A 82 13.64 -1.72 13.40
N PRO A 83 12.61 -1.01 13.93
CA PRO A 83 11.85 -1.49 15.08
C PRO A 83 11.19 -2.84 14.78
N GLU A 84 11.14 -3.75 15.75
CA GLU A 84 10.49 -5.06 15.61
C GLU A 84 9.02 -4.98 15.18
N SER A 85 8.34 -3.91 15.54
CA SER A 85 6.93 -3.66 15.20
C SER A 85 6.72 -3.07 13.81
N LEU A 86 7.79 -2.68 13.10
CA LEU A 86 7.70 -2.08 11.78
C LEU A 86 7.83 -3.15 10.71
N HIS A 87 6.81 -3.27 9.88
CA HIS A 87 6.77 -4.22 8.76
C HIS A 87 6.84 -3.51 7.43
N ILE A 88 7.72 -3.99 6.55
CA ILE A 88 7.93 -3.42 5.22
C ILE A 88 7.30 -4.35 4.19
N VAL A 89 6.34 -3.81 3.46
CA VAL A 89 5.66 -4.49 2.34
C VAL A 89 6.25 -3.97 1.04
N THR A 90 6.77 -4.86 0.23
CA THR A 90 7.34 -4.50 -1.08
C THR A 90 6.64 -5.22 -2.23
N LYS A 91 7.05 -4.90 -3.46
CA LYS A 91 6.47 -5.46 -4.69
C LYS A 91 7.56 -5.94 -5.62
N VAL A 92 7.28 -7.04 -6.33
CA VAL A 92 8.07 -7.56 -7.44
C VAL A 92 7.16 -7.85 -8.64
N GLY A 93 7.72 -8.07 -9.82
CA GLY A 93 6.96 -8.43 -11.03
C GLY A 93 6.76 -7.26 -12.02
N ALA A 94 7.28 -6.09 -11.71
CA ALA A 94 7.40 -4.98 -12.65
C ALA A 94 8.71 -4.23 -12.40
N ASN A 95 9.37 -3.85 -13.48
CA ASN A 95 10.55 -2.99 -13.42
C ASN A 95 10.20 -1.54 -13.75
N ARG A 96 11.16 -0.64 -13.61
CA ARG A 96 11.08 0.75 -14.06
C ARG A 96 12.06 0.95 -15.20
N ASP A 97 11.60 1.37 -16.38
CA ASP A 97 12.47 1.65 -17.50
C ASP A 97 12.92 3.13 -17.52
N GLN A 98 13.89 3.44 -18.38
CA GLN A 98 14.42 4.80 -18.51
C GLN A 98 13.41 5.80 -19.09
N GLN A 99 12.36 5.34 -19.74
CA GLN A 99 11.28 6.16 -20.29
C GLN A 99 10.16 6.41 -19.26
N GLY A 100 10.30 5.85 -18.05
CA GLY A 100 9.30 5.96 -17.00
C GLY A 100 8.14 4.97 -17.15
N GLY A 101 8.28 3.95 -17.99
CA GLY A 101 7.33 2.84 -18.10
C GLY A 101 7.45 1.82 -16.97
N TRP A 102 6.48 0.94 -16.88
CA TRP A 102 6.41 -0.16 -15.90
C TRP A 102 6.34 -1.51 -16.62
N PRO A 103 7.40 -1.93 -17.36
CA PRO A 103 7.38 -3.21 -18.04
C PRO A 103 7.23 -4.37 -17.07
N PRO A 104 6.42 -5.39 -17.39
CA PRO A 104 6.35 -6.62 -16.63
C PRO A 104 7.72 -7.31 -16.53
N ALA A 105 8.03 -7.84 -15.34
CA ALA A 105 9.27 -8.57 -15.03
C ALA A 105 8.91 -9.76 -14.13
N ARG A 106 8.12 -10.71 -14.66
CA ARG A 106 7.50 -11.81 -13.93
C ARG A 106 8.12 -13.19 -14.26
N ASP A 107 9.13 -13.22 -15.13
CA ASP A 107 9.89 -14.44 -15.35
C ASP A 107 10.70 -14.80 -14.10
N PRO A 108 11.02 -16.11 -13.90
CA PRO A 108 11.68 -16.59 -12.68
C PRO A 108 13.01 -15.90 -12.37
N GLU A 109 13.83 -15.58 -13.38
CA GLU A 109 15.11 -14.90 -13.17
C GLU A 109 14.92 -13.46 -12.68
N SER A 110 14.02 -12.72 -13.31
CA SER A 110 13.69 -11.36 -12.93
C SER A 110 13.10 -11.27 -11.53
N LEU A 111 12.22 -12.21 -11.13
CA LEU A 111 11.66 -12.26 -9.79
C LEU A 111 12.72 -12.56 -8.73
N ARG A 112 13.60 -13.55 -8.95
CA ARG A 112 14.69 -13.86 -8.03
C ARG A 112 15.60 -12.65 -7.83
N ARG A 113 16.01 -12.00 -8.91
CA ARG A 113 16.82 -10.79 -8.85
C ARG A 113 16.11 -9.68 -8.07
N SER A 114 14.84 -9.41 -8.37
CA SER A 114 14.08 -8.35 -7.71
C SER A 114 13.90 -8.59 -6.19
N VAL A 115 13.77 -9.84 -5.75
CA VAL A 115 13.74 -10.18 -4.32
C VAL A 115 15.10 -9.88 -3.67
N HIS A 116 16.22 -10.28 -4.29
CA HIS A 116 17.55 -9.96 -3.76
C HIS A 116 17.83 -8.45 -3.76
N ASP A 117 17.46 -7.72 -4.83
CA ASP A 117 17.61 -6.27 -4.88
C ASP A 117 16.84 -5.57 -3.75
N ASN A 118 15.62 -6.03 -3.44
CA ASN A 118 14.85 -5.51 -2.30
C ASN A 118 15.55 -5.81 -0.96
N LEU A 119 16.05 -7.04 -0.74
CA LEU A 119 16.80 -7.40 0.47
C LEU A 119 18.01 -6.50 0.66
N ASP A 120 18.82 -6.34 -0.39
CA ASP A 120 20.04 -5.55 -0.37
C ASP A 120 19.75 -4.07 -0.14
N ASN A 121 18.79 -3.48 -0.87
CA ASN A 121 18.47 -2.05 -0.78
C ASN A 121 17.80 -1.70 0.55
N LEU A 122 16.98 -2.58 1.12
CA LEU A 122 16.38 -2.41 2.44
C LEU A 122 17.33 -2.80 3.59
N GLY A 123 18.38 -3.58 3.31
CA GLY A 123 19.28 -4.11 4.34
C GLY A 123 18.59 -5.13 5.24
N LEU A 124 17.80 -6.01 4.66
CA LEU A 124 17.06 -7.07 5.34
C LEU A 124 17.56 -8.44 4.92
N ASP A 125 17.52 -9.41 5.83
CA ASP A 125 17.77 -10.83 5.53
C ASP A 125 16.50 -11.54 5.05
N VAL A 126 15.31 -11.04 5.43
CA VAL A 126 14.00 -11.60 5.09
C VAL A 126 13.02 -10.45 4.80
N LEU A 127 12.28 -10.53 3.71
CA LEU A 127 11.19 -9.59 3.40
C LEU A 127 9.91 -10.01 4.14
N ASP A 128 9.30 -9.11 4.89
CA ASP A 128 8.08 -9.38 5.67
C ASP A 128 6.91 -9.82 4.78
N LEU A 129 6.64 -9.06 3.71
CA LEU A 129 5.60 -9.34 2.74
C LEU A 129 6.00 -8.86 1.35
N VAL A 130 5.85 -9.73 0.36
CA VAL A 130 6.09 -9.43 -1.05
C VAL A 130 4.79 -9.58 -1.84
N ASN A 131 4.34 -8.50 -2.46
CA ASN A 131 3.23 -8.51 -3.40
C ASN A 131 3.74 -8.80 -4.81
N LEU A 132 3.26 -9.89 -5.44
CA LEU A 132 3.44 -10.12 -6.87
C LEU A 132 2.57 -9.14 -7.65
N ARG A 133 3.20 -8.17 -8.34
CA ARG A 133 2.49 -7.21 -9.17
C ARG A 133 2.14 -7.83 -10.52
N LEU A 134 0.85 -7.92 -10.77
CA LEU A 134 0.24 -8.40 -12.01
C LEU A 134 -0.22 -7.23 -12.89
N GLY A 135 -0.89 -7.52 -14.00
CA GLY A 135 -1.45 -6.50 -14.88
C GLY A 135 -0.38 -5.56 -15.49
N ASN A 136 -0.82 -4.37 -15.85
CA ASN A 136 0.01 -3.29 -16.41
C ASN A 136 -0.42 -1.93 -15.83
N ALA A 137 0.00 -0.83 -16.47
CA ALA A 137 -0.38 0.53 -16.04
C ALA A 137 -1.88 0.84 -16.19
N GLU A 138 -2.59 0.11 -17.05
CA GLU A 138 -4.02 0.29 -17.33
C GLU A 138 -4.90 -0.47 -16.33
N GLY A 139 -4.34 -1.42 -15.60
CA GLY A 139 -5.07 -2.21 -14.60
C GLY A 139 -4.76 -3.71 -14.65
N PRO A 140 -5.55 -4.53 -13.94
CA PRO A 140 -5.44 -5.98 -13.98
C PRO A 140 -5.60 -6.51 -15.41
N GLN A 141 -4.80 -7.52 -15.76
CA GLN A 141 -4.86 -8.18 -17.06
C GLN A 141 -5.07 -9.68 -16.84
N PRO A 142 -5.91 -10.35 -17.62
CA PRO A 142 -6.14 -11.79 -17.49
C PRO A 142 -4.85 -12.58 -17.76
N GLY A 143 -4.77 -13.78 -17.20
CA GLY A 143 -3.64 -14.70 -17.36
C GLY A 143 -3.34 -15.44 -16.06
N SER A 144 -2.65 -16.58 -16.17
CA SER A 144 -2.26 -17.37 -15.01
C SER A 144 -1.17 -16.67 -14.21
N VAL A 145 -1.20 -16.84 -12.90
CA VAL A 145 -0.19 -16.36 -11.95
C VAL A 145 0.78 -17.48 -11.53
N ALA A 146 0.54 -18.71 -11.96
CA ALA A 146 1.17 -19.90 -11.39
C ALA A 146 2.70 -19.84 -11.44
N GLU A 147 3.30 -19.72 -12.62
CA GLU A 147 4.78 -19.74 -12.78
C GLU A 147 5.48 -18.67 -11.92
N ALA A 148 4.93 -17.45 -11.95
CA ALA A 148 5.49 -16.34 -11.18
C ALA A 148 5.33 -16.56 -9.66
N LEU A 149 4.17 -17.02 -9.22
CA LEU A 149 3.90 -17.23 -7.81
C LEU A 149 4.67 -18.44 -7.25
N GLU A 150 4.76 -19.54 -8.02
CA GLU A 150 5.57 -20.70 -7.65
C GLU A 150 7.04 -20.32 -7.44
N THR A 151 7.60 -19.42 -8.27
CA THR A 151 8.95 -18.87 -8.06
C THR A 151 9.06 -18.14 -6.71
N LEU A 152 8.06 -17.34 -6.33
CA LEU A 152 8.06 -16.66 -5.03
C LEU A 152 7.88 -17.63 -3.86
N VAL A 153 7.11 -18.71 -4.04
CA VAL A 153 6.97 -19.79 -3.05
C VAL A 153 8.31 -20.49 -2.81
N GLU A 154 9.11 -20.75 -3.87
CA GLU A 154 10.46 -21.27 -3.71
C GLU A 154 11.35 -20.35 -2.87
N LEU A 155 11.29 -19.02 -3.10
CA LEU A 155 12.05 -18.05 -2.33
C LEU A 155 11.54 -17.93 -0.88
N GLN A 156 10.24 -18.09 -0.66
CA GLN A 156 9.65 -18.19 0.67
C GLN A 156 10.16 -19.43 1.42
N GLN A 157 10.20 -20.58 0.75
CA GLN A 157 10.75 -21.84 1.33
C GLN A 157 12.25 -21.74 1.66
N GLN A 158 12.99 -20.89 0.93
CA GLN A 158 14.39 -20.56 1.22
C GLN A 158 14.54 -19.59 2.41
N GLY A 159 13.46 -19.06 2.94
CA GLY A 159 13.45 -18.11 4.06
C GLY A 159 13.74 -16.66 3.68
N LEU A 160 13.68 -16.30 2.40
CA LEU A 160 13.92 -14.93 1.92
C LEU A 160 12.65 -14.06 1.98
N ILE A 161 11.48 -14.68 2.02
CA ILE A 161 10.16 -14.04 2.08
C ILE A 161 9.36 -14.70 3.21
N ARG A 162 8.72 -13.89 4.06
CA ARG A 162 7.86 -14.40 5.13
C ARG A 162 6.43 -14.63 4.63
N HIS A 163 5.83 -13.64 3.97
CA HIS A 163 4.46 -13.69 3.46
C HIS A 163 4.35 -13.26 2.00
N LEU A 164 3.33 -13.78 1.33
CA LEU A 164 3.02 -13.47 -0.06
C LEU A 164 1.67 -12.75 -0.17
N GLY A 165 1.61 -11.83 -1.11
CA GLY A 165 0.42 -11.15 -1.56
C GLY A 165 0.41 -10.99 -3.07
N VAL A 166 -0.68 -10.45 -3.61
CA VAL A 166 -0.81 -10.11 -5.03
C VAL A 166 -1.26 -8.66 -5.19
N SER A 167 -0.86 -8.04 -6.28
CA SER A 167 -1.20 -6.65 -6.57
C SER A 167 -1.63 -6.50 -8.03
N ASN A 168 -2.63 -5.65 -8.26
CA ASN A 168 -3.20 -5.40 -9.58
C ASN A 168 -3.72 -6.70 -10.24
N ALA A 169 -4.45 -7.49 -9.44
CA ALA A 169 -4.94 -8.83 -9.76
C ALA A 169 -6.44 -8.82 -10.02
N THR A 170 -6.91 -9.68 -10.95
CA THR A 170 -8.34 -9.97 -11.08
C THR A 170 -8.81 -10.89 -9.95
N PRO A 171 -10.13 -10.98 -9.67
CA PRO A 171 -10.67 -11.94 -8.71
C PRO A 171 -10.27 -13.38 -9.00
N GLU A 172 -10.23 -13.79 -10.29
CA GLU A 172 -9.83 -15.12 -10.74
C GLU A 172 -8.35 -15.39 -10.44
N GLN A 173 -7.48 -14.38 -10.62
CA GLN A 173 -6.07 -14.46 -10.30
C GLN A 173 -5.85 -14.56 -8.79
N VAL A 174 -6.63 -13.86 -7.99
CA VAL A 174 -6.61 -14.00 -6.52
C VAL A 174 -7.01 -15.42 -6.12
N ALA A 175 -8.08 -15.96 -6.70
CA ALA A 175 -8.52 -17.33 -6.44
C ALA A 175 -7.47 -18.37 -6.88
N GLU A 176 -6.85 -18.21 -8.04
CA GLU A 176 -5.75 -19.07 -8.49
C GLU A 176 -4.55 -18.99 -7.52
N ALA A 177 -4.13 -17.78 -7.13
CA ALA A 177 -3.03 -17.57 -6.20
C ALA A 177 -3.26 -18.28 -4.86
N GLN A 178 -4.48 -18.26 -4.33
CA GLN A 178 -4.86 -18.95 -3.10
C GLN A 178 -4.78 -20.48 -3.19
N THR A 179 -4.84 -21.07 -4.39
CA THR A 179 -4.60 -22.51 -4.57
C THR A 179 -3.13 -22.90 -4.52
N ILE A 180 -2.22 -21.94 -4.72
CA ILE A 180 -0.77 -22.15 -4.82
C ILE A 180 -0.08 -21.78 -3.51
N ALA A 181 -0.49 -20.69 -2.86
CA ALA A 181 0.15 -20.15 -1.67
C ALA A 181 -0.86 -19.55 -0.67
N SER A 182 -0.43 -19.41 0.58
CA SER A 182 -1.17 -18.61 1.56
C SER A 182 -0.99 -17.13 1.23
N ILE A 183 -2.04 -16.53 0.64
CA ILE A 183 -2.08 -15.10 0.31
C ILE A 183 -2.64 -14.33 1.50
N VAL A 184 -1.89 -13.36 2.01
CA VAL A 184 -2.28 -12.56 3.19
C VAL A 184 -2.67 -11.13 2.86
N CYS A 185 -2.42 -10.70 1.61
CA CYS A 185 -2.68 -9.33 1.16
C CYS A 185 -3.06 -9.30 -0.32
N VAL A 186 -4.07 -8.49 -0.66
CA VAL A 186 -4.41 -8.09 -2.04
C VAL A 186 -4.31 -6.58 -2.13
N GLN A 187 -3.57 -6.08 -3.12
CA GLN A 187 -3.35 -4.64 -3.29
C GLN A 187 -3.78 -4.20 -4.69
N ASN A 188 -4.95 -3.57 -4.81
CA ASN A 188 -5.53 -3.13 -6.08
C ASN A 188 -5.90 -1.65 -6.08
N LEU A 189 -6.23 -1.11 -7.26
CA LEU A 189 -6.80 0.22 -7.40
C LEU A 189 -8.22 0.23 -6.81
N TYR A 190 -8.41 1.01 -5.74
CA TYR A 190 -9.74 1.17 -5.17
C TYR A 190 -9.85 2.51 -4.42
N ASN A 191 -10.91 3.22 -4.68
CA ASN A 191 -11.30 4.48 -4.00
C ASN A 191 -12.77 4.79 -4.33
N LEU A 192 -13.28 5.93 -3.88
CA LEU A 192 -14.66 6.36 -4.12
C LEU A 192 -15.11 6.33 -5.60
N ALA A 193 -14.18 6.58 -6.55
CA ALA A 193 -14.46 6.58 -7.98
C ALA A 193 -14.20 5.24 -8.68
N HIS A 194 -13.49 4.32 -8.03
CA HIS A 194 -13.10 3.02 -8.58
C HIS A 194 -13.52 1.92 -7.61
N ARG A 195 -14.71 1.37 -7.83
CA ARG A 195 -15.44 0.45 -6.92
C ARG A 195 -15.55 -0.98 -7.43
N GLN A 196 -14.75 -1.37 -8.44
CA GLN A 196 -14.85 -2.68 -9.09
C GLN A 196 -14.58 -3.86 -8.14
N ASP A 197 -13.81 -3.63 -7.08
CA ASP A 197 -13.42 -4.65 -6.11
C ASP A 197 -14.35 -4.72 -4.86
N ASP A 198 -15.55 -4.10 -4.89
CA ASP A 198 -16.47 -4.13 -3.73
C ASP A 198 -16.73 -5.58 -3.23
N GLU A 199 -17.08 -6.50 -4.12
CA GLU A 199 -17.35 -7.90 -3.80
C GLU A 199 -16.07 -8.66 -3.38
N LEU A 200 -14.94 -8.34 -4.02
CA LEU A 200 -13.65 -8.93 -3.67
C LEU A 200 -13.23 -8.53 -2.26
N ILE A 201 -13.38 -7.26 -1.88
CA ILE A 201 -13.07 -6.76 -0.53
C ILE A 201 -13.87 -7.51 0.53
N ASP A 202 -15.17 -7.67 0.31
CA ASP A 202 -16.06 -8.36 1.25
C ASP A 202 -15.68 -9.85 1.37
N THR A 203 -15.38 -10.52 0.26
CA THR A 203 -14.88 -11.90 0.25
C THR A 203 -13.56 -12.05 1.00
N LEU A 204 -12.61 -11.14 0.79
CA LEU A 204 -11.32 -11.15 1.47
C LEU A 204 -11.45 -10.84 2.97
N ALA A 205 -12.41 -10.01 3.37
CA ALA A 205 -12.69 -9.74 4.78
C ALA A 205 -13.16 -11.00 5.50
N ASP A 206 -14.07 -11.78 4.90
CA ASP A 206 -14.54 -13.06 5.45
C ASP A 206 -13.41 -14.10 5.55
N GLN A 207 -12.39 -14.01 4.70
CA GLN A 207 -11.21 -14.88 4.70
C GLN A 207 -10.10 -14.38 5.64
N GLY A 208 -10.23 -13.20 6.25
CA GLY A 208 -9.19 -12.59 7.09
C GLY A 208 -7.98 -12.06 6.31
N ILE A 209 -8.14 -11.79 5.00
CA ILE A 209 -7.09 -11.31 4.11
C ILE A 209 -7.15 -9.78 4.02
N ALA A 210 -6.00 -9.12 4.15
CA ALA A 210 -5.88 -7.67 4.02
C ALA A 210 -6.15 -7.20 2.59
N TYR A 211 -6.86 -6.08 2.46
CA TYR A 211 -7.00 -5.36 1.20
C TYR A 211 -6.33 -3.99 1.31
N VAL A 212 -5.38 -3.69 0.42
CA VAL A 212 -4.59 -2.46 0.44
C VAL A 212 -4.90 -1.64 -0.81
N PRO A 213 -5.79 -0.63 -0.74
CA PRO A 213 -6.10 0.21 -1.89
C PRO A 213 -4.89 1.08 -2.26
N PHE A 214 -4.34 0.93 -3.47
CA PHE A 214 -3.43 1.94 -3.97
C PHE A 214 -4.21 3.07 -4.64
N PHE A 215 -3.62 4.28 -4.67
CA PHE A 215 -4.27 5.50 -5.06
C PHE A 215 -5.57 5.80 -4.28
N PRO A 216 -5.53 5.70 -2.96
CA PRO A 216 -6.72 5.91 -2.13
C PRO A 216 -7.33 7.31 -2.31
N LEU A 217 -6.55 8.26 -2.79
CA LEU A 217 -6.90 9.66 -3.00
C LEU A 217 -6.97 10.04 -4.50
N GLY A 218 -7.07 9.05 -5.41
CA GLY A 218 -7.14 9.26 -6.86
C GLY A 218 -5.79 9.25 -7.60
N GLY A 219 -4.68 9.03 -6.90
CA GLY A 219 -3.36 8.92 -7.51
C GLY A 219 -2.86 10.22 -8.15
N PHE A 220 -2.51 10.17 -9.44
CA PHE A 220 -2.01 11.35 -10.18
C PHE A 220 -3.11 12.36 -10.54
N SER A 221 -4.39 11.96 -10.46
CA SER A 221 -5.55 12.83 -10.65
C SER A 221 -6.34 12.85 -9.35
N PRO A 222 -6.34 13.98 -8.61
CA PRO A 222 -7.10 14.08 -7.36
C PRO A 222 -8.57 13.75 -7.59
N LEU A 223 -9.15 13.02 -6.65
CA LEU A 223 -10.54 12.64 -6.64
C LEU A 223 -11.41 13.91 -6.55
N GLN A 224 -12.20 14.16 -7.58
CA GLN A 224 -13.12 15.29 -7.64
C GLN A 224 -14.55 14.78 -7.79
N SER A 225 -15.41 15.17 -6.86
CA SER A 225 -16.82 14.83 -6.86
C SER A 225 -17.60 15.89 -6.07
N GLU A 226 -18.77 16.28 -6.59
CA GLU A 226 -19.66 17.20 -5.89
C GLU A 226 -20.14 16.61 -4.56
N GLY A 227 -20.50 15.32 -4.53
CA GLY A 227 -20.89 14.62 -3.30
C GLY A 227 -19.78 14.61 -2.26
N LEU A 228 -18.53 14.30 -2.67
CA LEU A 228 -17.37 14.33 -1.78
C LEU A 228 -17.13 15.76 -1.22
N SER A 229 -17.24 16.77 -2.07
CA SER A 229 -17.07 18.18 -1.65
C SER A 229 -18.17 18.62 -0.70
N THR A 230 -19.41 18.18 -0.90
CA THR A 230 -20.56 18.47 -0.04
C THR A 230 -20.38 17.88 1.35
N VAL A 231 -20.00 16.60 1.44
CA VAL A 231 -19.73 15.94 2.72
C VAL A 231 -18.54 16.60 3.43
N ALA A 232 -17.47 16.90 2.70
CA ALA A 232 -16.28 17.56 3.25
C ALA A 232 -16.63 18.95 3.84
N ALA A 233 -17.43 19.76 3.15
CA ALA A 233 -17.88 21.06 3.65
C ALA A 233 -18.74 20.93 4.92
N ARG A 234 -19.64 19.94 4.99
CA ARG A 234 -20.48 19.68 6.17
C ARG A 234 -19.66 19.28 7.40
N LEU A 235 -18.58 18.52 7.19
CA LEU A 235 -17.69 18.05 8.25
C LEU A 235 -16.55 19.04 8.57
N GLU A 236 -16.51 20.19 7.92
CA GLU A 236 -15.41 21.17 8.02
C GLU A 236 -14.02 20.51 7.77
N ALA A 237 -13.98 19.55 6.85
CA ALA A 237 -12.82 18.74 6.53
C ALA A 237 -12.41 18.89 5.06
N THR A 238 -11.24 18.34 4.70
CA THR A 238 -10.84 18.29 3.29
C THR A 238 -11.48 17.08 2.59
N PRO A 239 -11.73 17.14 1.27
CA PRO A 239 -12.19 15.98 0.49
C PRO A 239 -11.28 14.76 0.65
N MET A 240 -9.96 14.98 0.78
CA MET A 240 -8.97 13.94 1.02
C MET A 240 -9.17 13.23 2.35
N SER A 241 -9.41 14.01 3.42
CA SER A 241 -9.69 13.48 4.76
C SER A 241 -10.94 12.61 4.77
N VAL A 242 -12.01 13.04 4.11
CA VAL A 242 -13.27 12.29 4.00
C VAL A 242 -13.06 11.00 3.22
N ALA A 243 -12.29 11.03 2.12
CA ALA A 243 -12.00 9.82 1.33
C ALA A 243 -11.21 8.78 2.12
N LEU A 244 -10.23 9.19 2.94
CA LEU A 244 -9.48 8.27 3.81
C LEU A 244 -10.37 7.68 4.91
N ALA A 245 -11.20 8.49 5.55
CA ALA A 245 -12.14 8.03 6.57
C ALA A 245 -13.16 7.04 6.00
N TRP A 246 -13.68 7.33 4.80
CA TRP A 246 -14.60 6.43 4.10
C TRP A 246 -13.97 5.06 3.83
N LEU A 247 -12.73 5.01 3.33
CA LEU A 247 -12.00 3.75 3.09
C LEU A 247 -11.87 2.92 4.36
N LEU A 248 -11.48 3.52 5.50
CA LEU A 248 -11.37 2.79 6.76
C LEU A 248 -12.72 2.27 7.30
N GLN A 249 -13.82 2.97 6.98
CA GLN A 249 -15.16 2.58 7.42
C GLN A 249 -15.83 1.62 6.43
N ARG A 250 -15.34 1.52 5.18
CA ARG A 250 -15.88 0.61 4.15
C ARG A 250 -15.72 -0.87 4.54
N SER A 251 -14.57 -1.25 5.08
CA SER A 251 -14.35 -2.64 5.50
C SER A 251 -13.22 -2.74 6.54
N PRO A 252 -13.31 -3.68 7.51
CA PRO A 252 -12.30 -3.83 8.55
C PRO A 252 -10.94 -4.30 8.04
N ASN A 253 -10.88 -4.98 6.89
CA ASN A 253 -9.65 -5.50 6.29
C ASN A 253 -8.95 -4.49 5.35
N ILE A 254 -9.49 -3.29 5.16
CA ILE A 254 -8.83 -2.24 4.39
C ILE A 254 -7.69 -1.62 5.20
N LEU A 255 -6.49 -1.60 4.61
CA LEU A 255 -5.31 -0.94 5.16
C LEU A 255 -4.90 0.19 4.24
N LEU A 256 -4.79 1.40 4.78
CA LEU A 256 -4.43 2.60 4.00
C LEU A 256 -2.93 2.74 3.85
N ILE A 257 -2.51 3.25 2.69
CA ILE A 257 -1.11 3.59 2.39
C ILE A 257 -1.02 4.97 1.72
N PRO A 258 -1.60 6.05 2.30
CA PRO A 258 -1.46 7.37 1.70
C PRO A 258 0.01 7.79 1.72
N GLY A 259 0.53 8.17 0.53
CA GLY A 259 1.90 8.64 0.36
C GLY A 259 1.99 10.16 0.43
N THR A 260 3.05 10.66 1.05
CA THR A 260 3.40 12.08 1.07
C THR A 260 4.90 12.25 1.34
N SER A 261 5.50 13.33 0.86
CA SER A 261 6.86 13.76 1.22
C SER A 261 6.88 14.87 2.28
N SER A 262 5.70 15.20 2.88
CA SER A 262 5.54 16.28 3.84
C SER A 262 5.06 15.74 5.18
N THR A 263 5.75 16.08 6.26
CA THR A 263 5.34 15.75 7.64
C THR A 263 3.99 16.41 8.02
N THR A 264 3.73 17.60 7.51
CA THR A 264 2.43 18.29 7.70
C THR A 264 1.30 17.48 7.07
N HIS A 265 1.43 17.09 5.80
CA HIS A 265 0.43 16.29 5.13
C HIS A 265 0.27 14.88 5.73
N LEU A 266 1.35 14.29 6.30
CA LEU A 266 1.26 13.03 7.03
C LEU A 266 0.32 13.16 8.24
N ARG A 267 0.48 14.21 9.05
CA ARG A 267 -0.40 14.48 10.20
C ARG A 267 -1.83 14.77 9.79
N GLU A 268 -2.02 15.54 8.71
CA GLU A 268 -3.34 15.84 8.14
C GLU A 268 -4.05 14.57 7.66
N ASN A 269 -3.34 13.68 6.97
CA ASN A 269 -3.87 12.40 6.51
C ASN A 269 -4.29 11.50 7.68
N ILE A 270 -3.46 11.43 8.75
CA ILE A 270 -3.79 10.67 9.96
C ILE A 270 -5.04 11.26 10.64
N ALA A 271 -5.07 12.58 10.84
CA ALA A 271 -6.21 13.24 11.46
C ALA A 271 -7.48 13.05 10.63
N GLY A 272 -7.37 13.20 9.31
CA GLY A 272 -8.48 13.04 8.37
C GLY A 272 -9.05 11.62 8.36
N ALA A 273 -8.20 10.60 8.36
CA ALA A 273 -8.64 9.22 8.41
C ALA A 273 -9.41 8.86 9.70
N GLY A 274 -9.26 9.66 10.76
CA GLY A 274 -9.98 9.53 12.03
C GLY A 274 -11.37 10.17 12.07
N LEU A 275 -11.84 10.78 11.00
CA LEU A 275 -13.19 11.36 10.93
C LEU A 275 -14.26 10.28 11.07
N SER A 276 -15.29 10.55 11.85
CA SER A 276 -16.49 9.71 11.93
C SER A 276 -17.50 10.19 10.88
N LEU A 277 -17.84 9.31 9.94
CA LEU A 277 -18.87 9.57 8.94
C LEU A 277 -20.19 9.00 9.44
N SER A 278 -21.27 9.78 9.33
CA SER A 278 -22.62 9.32 9.62
C SER A 278 -23.14 8.39 8.51
N ASP A 279 -24.23 7.66 8.80
CA ASP A 279 -24.89 6.82 7.78
C ASP A 279 -25.33 7.64 6.56
N ASP A 280 -25.76 8.90 6.76
CA ASP A 280 -26.14 9.82 5.69
C ASP A 280 -24.91 10.23 4.85
N ASP A 281 -23.75 10.48 5.50
CA ASP A 281 -22.49 10.76 4.82
C ASP A 281 -22.05 9.56 3.96
N LEU A 282 -22.09 8.37 4.53
CA LEU A 282 -21.73 7.13 3.82
C LEU A 282 -22.68 6.90 2.63
N ALA A 283 -24.00 7.07 2.82
CA ALA A 283 -24.98 6.92 1.75
C ALA A 283 -24.80 7.95 0.62
N GLU A 284 -24.32 9.16 0.93
CA GLU A 284 -23.99 10.17 -0.10
C GLU A 284 -22.71 9.81 -0.85
N LEU A 285 -21.67 9.41 -0.13
CA LEU A 285 -20.38 9.00 -0.71
C LEU A 285 -20.49 7.73 -1.55
N ASP A 286 -21.34 6.79 -1.15
CA ASP A 286 -21.56 5.54 -1.86
C ASP A 286 -22.25 5.68 -3.23
N LYS A 287 -22.75 6.86 -3.56
CA LYS A 287 -23.25 7.18 -4.91
C LYS A 287 -22.15 7.50 -5.90
N ILE A 288 -20.93 7.78 -5.40
CA ILE A 288 -19.77 8.10 -6.24
C ILE A 288 -19.24 6.79 -6.84
N GLY A 289 -18.97 6.77 -8.15
CA GLY A 289 -18.37 5.61 -8.82
C GLY A 289 -19.34 4.44 -9.12
N ARG A 290 -20.65 4.67 -8.94
CA ARG A 290 -21.72 3.73 -9.33
C ARG A 290 -22.39 4.13 -10.62
#